data_5469d5678bc5140bccf4599696999457
#
_entry.id   5469d5678bc5140bccf4599696999457
#
_cell.length_a   1.000
_cell.length_b   1.000
_cell.length_c   1.000
_cell.angle_alpha   90.00
_cell.angle_beta   90.00
_cell.angle_gamma   90.00
#
_symmetry.space_group_name_H-M   'P 1'
#
loop_
_entity.id
_entity.type
_entity.pdbx_description
1 polymer ?
#
loop_
_entity_poly.entity_id
_entity_poly.type
_entity_poly.pdbx_seq_one_letter_code
_entity_poly.pdbx_strand_id
1 'polypeptide(L)'
;MESTADTQRALPRAAPKKRRSRLGNAVVMTLATGMIATMALPAYAFAPGSNEASFQASESSEMSKAQAQAVEVDAQAATVSVAREGFTATTPEELEAAVAAAAAETRRIEVAAQMTSYAASYSGPSVADYLANPTYPNFDLASVFNVASQYQGVPYVYGGATPAGFDCSGFIMYVYAQFGISLPHSSTGQGAAGTKIAIEDAVPGDLVIMDGHDGFYAGNGNILHAPYTGQSVRIQPIWTSDYYIVRIGI
;
A
#
# COMPACT_ATOMS: atom_id res chain seq x y z
N MET A 1 50.96 -41.95 -40.30
CA MET A 1 50.60 -42.64 -39.08
C MET A 1 50.09 -41.60 -38.13
N GLU A 2 48.80 -41.33 -38.24
CA GLU A 2 48.10 -40.30 -37.43
C GLU A 2 47.43 -41.00 -36.25
N SER A 3 47.71 -40.48 -35.04
CA SER A 3 47.08 -40.94 -33.82
C SER A 3 45.99 -39.95 -33.46
N THR A 4 44.74 -40.33 -33.63
CA THR A 4 43.55 -39.59 -33.20
C THR A 4 43.36 -39.73 -31.70
N ALA A 5 43.50 -38.63 -30.96
CA ALA A 5 43.14 -38.53 -29.54
C ALA A 5 41.65 -38.24 -29.39
N ASP A 6 40.96 -39.19 -28.81
CA ASP A 6 39.54 -39.13 -28.45
C ASP A 6 39.35 -38.24 -27.20
N THR A 7 38.69 -37.09 -27.36
CA THR A 7 38.38 -36.16 -26.26
C THR A 7 36.97 -36.46 -25.73
N GLN A 8 36.90 -37.31 -24.72
CA GLN A 8 35.64 -37.58 -23.98
C GLN A 8 35.24 -36.35 -23.17
N ARG A 9 34.16 -35.71 -23.60
CA ARG A 9 33.51 -34.58 -22.95
C ARG A 9 32.68 -35.09 -21.74
N ALA A 10 33.17 -34.84 -20.53
CA ALA A 10 32.48 -35.17 -19.29
C ALA A 10 31.24 -34.28 -19.12
N LEU A 11 30.08 -34.89 -18.88
CA LEU A 11 28.82 -34.23 -18.54
C LEU A 11 28.85 -33.71 -17.08
N PRO A 12 28.30 -32.52 -16.78
CA PRO A 12 28.27 -32.02 -15.42
C PRO A 12 27.25 -32.79 -14.56
N ARG A 13 27.74 -33.27 -13.41
CA ARG A 13 26.99 -33.97 -12.38
C ARG A 13 25.99 -33.08 -11.72
N ALA A 14 24.69 -33.44 -11.73
CA ALA A 14 23.60 -32.68 -11.10
C ALA A 14 23.78 -32.61 -9.57
N ALA A 15 23.64 -31.40 -9.01
CA ALA A 15 23.66 -31.14 -7.57
C ALA A 15 22.37 -31.66 -6.89
N PRO A 16 22.43 -32.13 -5.63
CA PRO A 16 21.27 -32.66 -4.94
C PRO A 16 20.28 -31.55 -4.56
N LYS A 17 19.00 -31.71 -4.93
CA LYS A 17 17.89 -30.85 -4.51
C LYS A 17 17.69 -30.94 -3.00
N LYS A 18 17.91 -29.83 -2.27
CA LYS A 18 17.54 -29.70 -0.86
C LYS A 18 16.02 -29.86 -0.71
N ARG A 19 15.60 -30.94 -0.02
CA ARG A 19 14.20 -31.07 0.44
C ARG A 19 13.89 -29.98 1.46
N ARG A 20 13.04 -29.03 1.09
CA ARG A 20 12.46 -28.08 2.04
C ARG A 20 11.53 -28.84 3.00
N SER A 21 11.79 -28.77 4.28
CA SER A 21 10.98 -29.40 5.31
C SER A 21 9.59 -28.72 5.37
N ARG A 22 8.54 -29.54 5.31
CA ARG A 22 7.14 -29.08 5.40
C ARG A 22 6.71 -28.67 6.82
N LEU A 23 7.64 -28.65 7.78
CA LEU A 23 7.32 -28.29 9.18
C LEU A 23 7.16 -26.78 9.42
N GLY A 24 7.77 -25.92 8.59
CA GLY A 24 7.71 -24.46 8.79
C GLY A 24 6.32 -23.84 8.57
N ASN A 25 5.52 -24.42 7.66
CA ASN A 25 4.20 -23.86 7.32
C ASN A 25 3.08 -24.25 8.30
N ALA A 26 3.27 -25.33 9.08
CA ALA A 26 2.25 -25.77 10.06
C ALA A 26 2.24 -24.91 11.33
N VAL A 27 3.41 -24.35 11.72
CA VAL A 27 3.52 -23.51 12.94
C VAL A 27 2.95 -22.12 12.70
N VAL A 28 3.04 -21.57 11.49
CA VAL A 28 2.47 -20.24 11.17
C VAL A 28 0.95 -20.28 11.08
N MET A 29 0.36 -21.39 10.59
CA MET A 29 -1.11 -21.53 10.55
C MET A 29 -1.76 -21.72 11.91
N THR A 30 -1.08 -22.37 12.85
CA THR A 30 -1.62 -22.58 14.21
C THR A 30 -1.61 -21.32 15.06
N LEU A 31 -0.68 -20.37 14.82
CA LEU A 31 -0.67 -19.07 15.51
C LEU A 31 -1.74 -18.12 14.97
N ALA A 32 -2.05 -18.16 13.66
CA ALA A 32 -3.10 -17.33 13.09
C ALA A 32 -4.52 -17.76 13.52
N THR A 33 -4.75 -19.07 13.69
CA THR A 33 -6.06 -19.59 14.16
C THR A 33 -6.29 -19.35 15.66
N GLY A 34 -5.23 -19.27 16.47
CA GLY A 34 -5.34 -19.01 17.90
C GLY A 34 -5.74 -17.59 18.26
N MET A 35 -5.40 -16.58 17.43
CA MET A 35 -5.76 -15.17 17.68
C MET A 35 -7.20 -14.81 17.29
N ILE A 36 -7.80 -15.54 16.36
CA ILE A 36 -9.19 -15.28 15.94
C ILE A 36 -10.21 -15.82 16.96
N ALA A 37 -9.83 -16.84 17.72
CA ALA A 37 -10.74 -17.47 18.70
C ALA A 37 -10.96 -16.64 19.97
N THR A 38 -10.12 -15.64 20.28
CA THR A 38 -10.24 -14.84 21.52
C THR A 38 -11.03 -13.54 21.35
N MET A 39 -11.45 -13.17 20.13
CA MET A 39 -12.27 -11.97 19.90
C MET A 39 -13.74 -12.25 19.53
N ALA A 40 -14.16 -13.49 19.50
CA ALA A 40 -15.57 -13.82 19.38
C ALA A 40 -16.25 -13.82 20.77
N LEU A 41 -16.39 -12.64 21.38
CA LEU A 41 -17.39 -12.46 22.41
C LEU A 41 -18.77 -12.55 21.74
N PRO A 42 -19.65 -13.47 22.20
CA PRO A 42 -20.95 -13.61 21.55
C PRO A 42 -21.76 -12.32 21.74
N ALA A 43 -22.11 -11.68 20.65
CA ALA A 43 -22.97 -10.50 20.59
C ALA A 43 -24.44 -10.81 20.99
N TYR A 44 -24.69 -11.94 21.62
CA TYR A 44 -26.05 -12.35 22.07
C TYR A 44 -26.50 -11.70 23.36
N ALA A 45 -25.63 -10.98 24.07
CA ALA A 45 -25.99 -10.39 25.35
C ALA A 45 -26.81 -9.10 25.26
N PHE A 46 -26.96 -8.51 24.06
CA PHE A 46 -27.60 -7.21 23.89
C PHE A 46 -28.64 -7.14 22.74
N ALA A 47 -29.30 -8.24 22.41
CA ALA A 47 -30.46 -8.18 21.52
C ALA A 47 -31.72 -7.83 22.34
N PRO A 48 -32.36 -6.67 22.13
CA PRO A 48 -33.63 -6.38 22.75
C PRO A 48 -34.70 -7.20 22.02
N GLY A 49 -35.26 -8.21 22.71
CA GLY A 49 -36.47 -8.91 22.23
C GLY A 49 -36.47 -10.44 22.23
N SER A 50 -35.58 -11.15 22.90
CA SER A 50 -35.74 -12.57 23.14
C SER A 50 -36.37 -12.80 24.49
N ASN A 51 -37.68 -12.98 24.51
CA ASN A 51 -38.40 -13.50 25.64
C ASN A 51 -38.02 -14.96 25.89
N GLU A 52 -37.78 -15.25 27.17
CA GLU A 52 -37.89 -16.55 27.81
C GLU A 52 -36.86 -17.63 27.45
N ALA A 53 -35.70 -17.53 28.13
CA ALA A 53 -35.11 -18.72 28.71
C ALA A 53 -35.09 -18.53 30.24
N SER A 54 -35.99 -19.22 30.93
CA SER A 54 -36.03 -19.28 32.36
C SER A 54 -34.78 -20.01 32.87
N PHE A 55 -33.72 -19.29 33.14
CA PHE A 55 -32.62 -19.75 33.97
C PHE A 55 -33.16 -19.81 35.40
N GLN A 56 -33.09 -20.98 36.01
CA GLN A 56 -33.53 -21.21 37.39
C GLN A 56 -32.83 -20.23 38.33
N ALA A 57 -33.60 -19.27 38.83
CA ALA A 57 -33.16 -18.20 39.71
C ALA A 57 -32.84 -18.64 41.15
N SER A 58 -32.61 -19.93 41.39
CA SER A 58 -32.45 -20.47 42.75
C SER A 58 -30.96 -20.54 43.22
N GLU A 59 -30.00 -20.71 42.35
CA GLU A 59 -28.58 -20.82 42.78
C GLU A 59 -27.82 -19.50 42.78
N SER A 60 -28.21 -18.51 41.96
CA SER A 60 -27.60 -17.19 41.97
C SER A 60 -28.00 -16.32 43.16
N SER A 61 -29.15 -16.57 43.77
CA SER A 61 -29.61 -15.84 44.96
C SER A 61 -28.83 -16.14 46.24
N GLU A 62 -28.33 -17.35 46.39
CA GLU A 62 -27.58 -17.74 47.60
C GLU A 62 -26.15 -17.22 47.58
N MET A 63 -25.53 -17.18 46.37
CA MET A 63 -24.16 -16.66 46.20
C MET A 63 -24.12 -15.14 46.31
N SER A 64 -25.17 -14.43 45.88
CA SER A 64 -25.33 -12.98 46.04
C SER A 64 -25.47 -12.56 47.51
N LYS A 65 -26.16 -13.36 48.31
CA LYS A 65 -26.34 -13.06 49.74
C LYS A 65 -25.10 -13.31 50.57
N ALA A 66 -24.25 -14.25 50.18
CA ALA A 66 -23.00 -14.56 50.89
C ALA A 66 -21.88 -13.54 50.67
N GLN A 67 -21.99 -12.73 49.63
CA GLN A 67 -21.00 -11.68 49.26
C GLN A 67 -21.54 -10.25 49.41
N ALA A 68 -22.75 -10.06 49.89
CA ALA A 68 -23.29 -8.73 50.15
C ALA A 68 -22.57 -8.07 51.32
N GLN A 69 -21.56 -7.27 51.03
CA GLN A 69 -21.03 -6.33 51.99
C GLN A 69 -22.04 -5.18 52.13
N ALA A 70 -22.66 -5.03 53.29
CA ALA A 70 -23.43 -3.85 53.58
C ALA A 70 -22.48 -2.68 53.79
N VAL A 71 -22.35 -1.83 52.79
CA VAL A 71 -21.67 -0.53 52.91
C VAL A 71 -22.72 0.46 53.33
N GLU A 72 -22.66 0.94 54.58
CA GLU A 72 -23.43 2.11 54.98
C GLU A 72 -22.90 3.33 54.24
N VAL A 73 -23.65 3.74 53.25
CA VAL A 73 -23.38 5.00 52.53
C VAL A 73 -24.01 6.13 53.30
N ASP A 74 -23.18 7.06 53.79
CA ASP A 74 -23.64 8.27 54.47
C ASP A 74 -24.66 9.01 53.58
N ALA A 75 -25.82 9.38 54.17
CA ALA A 75 -26.91 10.04 53.44
C ALA A 75 -26.45 11.32 52.70
N GLN A 76 -25.31 11.92 53.10
CA GLN A 76 -24.71 13.08 52.42
C GLN A 76 -23.94 12.70 51.15
N ALA A 77 -23.50 11.45 51.03
CA ALA A 77 -22.84 10.98 49.77
C ALA A 77 -23.85 10.72 48.65
N ALA A 78 -25.13 10.53 48.98
CA ALA A 78 -26.18 10.32 47.99
C ALA A 78 -26.63 11.60 47.27
N THR A 79 -26.15 12.76 47.71
CA THR A 79 -26.50 14.09 47.10
C THR A 79 -25.44 14.59 46.12
N VAL A 80 -24.38 13.85 45.84
CA VAL A 80 -23.46 14.19 44.77
C VAL A 80 -24.16 13.93 43.43
N SER A 81 -24.79 15.00 42.88
CA SER A 81 -25.24 14.95 41.50
C SER A 81 -24.05 14.75 40.61
N VAL A 82 -23.89 13.52 40.09
CA VAL A 82 -22.94 13.28 39.01
C VAL A 82 -23.44 14.13 37.84
N ALA A 83 -22.75 15.24 37.58
CA ALA A 83 -22.99 16.06 36.41
C ALA A 83 -22.79 15.19 35.17
N ARG A 84 -23.88 14.78 34.55
CA ARG A 84 -23.87 14.06 33.25
C ARG A 84 -23.68 15.02 32.09
N GLU A 85 -23.14 16.21 32.39
CA GLU A 85 -22.86 17.23 31.39
C GLU A 85 -21.55 16.90 30.69
N GLY A 86 -21.65 16.44 29.44
CA GLY A 86 -20.50 16.26 28.56
C GLY A 86 -20.34 14.92 27.86
N PHE A 87 -21.23 13.95 28.10
CA PHE A 87 -21.22 12.74 27.29
C PHE A 87 -22.15 12.91 26.08
N THR A 88 -21.56 13.32 24.96
CA THR A 88 -22.27 13.24 23.67
C THR A 88 -22.21 11.79 23.22
N ALA A 89 -23.35 11.15 23.05
CA ALA A 89 -23.41 9.81 22.47
C ALA A 89 -22.94 9.90 21.02
N THR A 90 -21.97 9.10 20.65
CA THR A 90 -21.51 8.95 19.26
C THR A 90 -22.71 8.50 18.42
N THR A 91 -22.99 9.20 17.32
CA THR A 91 -24.05 8.80 16.41
C THR A 91 -23.69 7.52 15.64
N PRO A 92 -24.67 6.77 15.14
CA PRO A 92 -24.38 5.62 14.27
C PRO A 92 -23.49 5.97 13.09
N GLU A 93 -23.69 7.14 12.46
CA GLU A 93 -22.91 7.64 11.34
C GLU A 93 -21.45 7.93 11.73
N GLU A 94 -21.23 8.52 12.90
CA GLU A 94 -19.87 8.75 13.43
C GLU A 94 -19.16 7.45 13.75
N LEU A 95 -19.89 6.46 14.28
CA LEU A 95 -19.34 5.14 14.55
C LEU A 95 -18.96 4.41 13.25
N GLU A 96 -19.84 4.42 12.25
CA GLU A 96 -19.56 3.84 10.92
C GLU A 96 -18.35 4.53 10.26
N ALA A 97 -18.27 5.85 10.32
CA ALA A 97 -17.14 6.62 9.82
C ALA A 97 -15.83 6.26 10.54
N ALA A 98 -15.86 6.10 11.86
CA ALA A 98 -14.70 5.71 12.65
C ALA A 98 -14.25 4.27 12.32
N VAL A 99 -15.18 3.34 12.16
CA VAL A 99 -14.89 1.95 11.76
C VAL A 99 -14.31 1.91 10.35
N ALA A 100 -14.89 2.67 9.41
CA ALA A 100 -14.38 2.77 8.04
C ALA A 100 -12.95 3.37 8.01
N ALA A 101 -12.71 4.42 8.80
CA ALA A 101 -11.39 5.04 8.92
C ALA A 101 -10.35 4.06 9.51
N ALA A 102 -10.70 3.32 10.57
CA ALA A 102 -9.83 2.31 11.16
C ALA A 102 -9.51 1.16 10.19
N ALA A 103 -10.51 0.70 9.43
CA ALA A 103 -10.31 -0.32 8.40
C ALA A 103 -9.44 0.17 7.25
N ALA A 104 -9.57 1.43 6.85
CA ALA A 104 -8.72 2.05 5.82
C ALA A 104 -7.27 2.17 6.30
N GLU A 105 -7.04 2.56 7.57
CA GLU A 105 -5.69 2.64 8.13
C GLU A 105 -5.03 1.27 8.28
N THR A 106 -5.78 0.26 8.74
CA THR A 106 -5.28 -1.13 8.80
C THR A 106 -4.85 -1.60 7.40
N ARG A 107 -5.67 -1.36 6.40
CA ARG A 107 -5.33 -1.71 5.00
C ARG A 107 -4.10 -0.95 4.49
N ARG A 108 -3.94 0.32 4.87
CA ARG A 108 -2.74 1.10 4.53
C ARG A 108 -1.48 0.49 5.14
N ILE A 109 -1.53 0.08 6.41
CA ILE A 109 -0.41 -0.56 7.11
C ILE A 109 -0.05 -1.90 6.46
N GLU A 110 -1.04 -2.73 6.16
CA GLU A 110 -0.83 -4.03 5.49
C GLU A 110 -0.20 -3.85 4.11
N VAL A 111 -0.72 -2.93 3.29
CA VAL A 111 -0.17 -2.60 1.97
C VAL A 111 1.25 -2.06 2.10
N ALA A 112 1.53 -1.16 3.05
CA ALA A 112 2.87 -0.63 3.28
C ALA A 112 3.86 -1.73 3.69
N ALA A 113 3.46 -2.67 4.56
CA ALA A 113 4.28 -3.80 4.97
C ALA A 113 4.58 -4.75 3.79
N GLN A 114 3.56 -5.05 2.97
CA GLN A 114 3.72 -5.87 1.76
C GLN A 114 4.67 -5.19 0.76
N MET A 115 4.54 -3.88 0.57
CA MET A 115 5.40 -3.09 -0.30
C MET A 115 6.84 -3.07 0.18
N THR A 116 7.07 -2.91 1.49
CA THR A 116 8.41 -2.95 2.08
C THR A 116 9.08 -4.31 1.84
N SER A 117 8.33 -5.40 1.99
CA SER A 117 8.85 -6.75 1.72
C SER A 117 9.18 -6.97 0.23
N TYR A 118 8.37 -6.41 -0.66
CA TYR A 118 8.62 -6.46 -2.10
C TYR A 118 9.82 -5.59 -2.49
N ALA A 119 9.94 -4.38 -1.94
CA ALA A 119 11.06 -3.48 -2.15
C ALA A 119 12.40 -4.11 -1.70
N ALA A 120 12.40 -4.80 -0.56
CA ALA A 120 13.57 -5.51 -0.05
C ALA A 120 14.02 -6.68 -0.96
N SER A 121 13.16 -7.19 -1.83
CA SER A 121 13.48 -8.25 -2.78
C SER A 121 13.98 -7.76 -4.13
N TYR A 122 13.88 -6.44 -4.41
CA TYR A 122 14.33 -5.85 -5.67
C TYR A 122 15.85 -5.74 -5.70
N SER A 123 16.46 -6.36 -6.71
CA SER A 123 17.91 -6.36 -6.96
C SER A 123 18.29 -5.79 -8.32
N GLY A 124 17.33 -5.14 -9.00
CA GLY A 124 17.56 -4.51 -10.30
C GLY A 124 18.26 -3.16 -10.21
N PRO A 125 18.52 -2.50 -11.36
CA PRO A 125 19.19 -1.21 -11.42
C PRO A 125 18.40 -0.11 -10.69
N SER A 126 19.13 0.78 -10.02
CA SER A 126 18.60 2.00 -9.42
C SER A 126 18.63 3.17 -10.42
N VAL A 127 18.06 4.31 -10.04
CA VAL A 127 18.18 5.58 -10.78
C VAL A 127 19.65 5.95 -10.99
N ALA A 128 20.48 5.79 -9.95
CA ALA A 128 21.92 6.12 -10.03
C ALA A 128 22.68 5.21 -11.01
N ASP A 129 22.32 3.93 -11.07
CA ASP A 129 22.93 2.98 -12.01
C ASP A 129 22.62 3.35 -13.47
N TYR A 130 21.38 3.76 -13.74
CA TYR A 130 20.99 4.21 -15.07
C TYR A 130 21.60 5.56 -15.46
N LEU A 131 21.71 6.50 -14.53
CA LEU A 131 22.40 7.77 -14.79
C LEU A 131 23.89 7.55 -15.09
N ALA A 132 24.53 6.55 -14.47
CA ALA A 132 25.90 6.19 -14.76
C ALA A 132 26.06 5.46 -16.11
N ASN A 133 25.07 4.61 -16.47
CA ASN A 133 25.08 3.79 -17.68
C ASN A 133 23.67 3.75 -18.30
N PRO A 134 23.28 4.76 -19.09
CA PRO A 134 21.95 4.83 -19.71
C PRO A 134 21.70 3.63 -20.64
N THR A 135 20.53 3.03 -20.49
CA THR A 135 20.11 1.91 -21.36
C THR A 135 19.77 2.41 -22.77
N TYR A 136 19.21 3.62 -22.86
CA TYR A 136 18.74 4.21 -24.11
C TYR A 136 19.55 5.51 -24.40
N PRO A 137 20.59 5.45 -25.24
CA PRO A 137 21.42 6.62 -25.49
C PRO A 137 20.72 7.68 -26.35
N ASN A 138 19.68 7.31 -27.08
CA ASN A 138 18.89 8.23 -27.89
C ASN A 138 17.60 8.59 -27.16
N PHE A 139 17.40 9.89 -26.95
CA PHE A 139 16.20 10.42 -26.30
C PHE A 139 15.16 10.83 -27.36
N ASP A 140 13.96 10.29 -27.22
CA ASP A 140 12.73 10.77 -27.85
C ASP A 140 11.54 10.45 -26.98
N LEU A 141 10.47 11.25 -27.04
CA LEU A 141 9.31 11.14 -26.17
C LEU A 141 8.52 9.82 -26.38
N ALA A 142 8.48 9.32 -27.61
CA ALA A 142 7.79 8.06 -27.89
C ALA A 142 8.49 6.88 -27.23
N SER A 143 9.84 6.87 -27.28
CA SER A 143 10.65 5.88 -26.56
C SER A 143 10.48 6.00 -25.05
N VAL A 144 10.46 7.21 -24.49
CA VAL A 144 10.19 7.46 -23.07
C VAL A 144 8.84 6.90 -22.68
N PHE A 145 7.79 7.18 -23.43
CA PHE A 145 6.44 6.67 -23.14
C PHE A 145 6.36 5.15 -23.26
N ASN A 146 7.02 4.55 -24.25
CA ASN A 146 7.09 3.10 -24.41
C ASN A 146 7.77 2.43 -23.22
N VAL A 147 8.88 2.99 -22.73
CA VAL A 147 9.56 2.50 -21.53
C VAL A 147 8.68 2.67 -20.31
N ALA A 148 8.07 3.83 -20.12
CA ALA A 148 7.14 4.07 -19.01
C ALA A 148 5.98 3.06 -18.99
N SER A 149 5.43 2.74 -20.16
CA SER A 149 4.29 1.82 -20.30
C SER A 149 4.59 0.39 -19.83
N GLN A 150 5.87 -0.02 -19.80
CA GLN A 150 6.27 -1.35 -19.32
C GLN A 150 6.10 -1.52 -17.81
N TYR A 151 6.01 -0.43 -17.07
CA TYR A 151 5.85 -0.43 -15.61
C TYR A 151 4.39 -0.40 -15.15
N GLN A 152 3.41 -0.51 -16.05
CA GLN A 152 2.02 -0.66 -15.65
C GLN A 152 1.85 -1.90 -14.75
N GLY A 153 1.09 -1.74 -13.67
CA GLY A 153 0.93 -2.79 -12.66
C GLY A 153 1.93 -2.72 -11.50
N VAL A 154 3.03 -1.97 -11.63
CA VAL A 154 3.95 -1.76 -10.50
C VAL A 154 3.23 -1.00 -9.40
N PRO A 155 3.31 -1.47 -8.13
CA PRO A 155 2.58 -0.87 -7.04
C PRO A 155 3.08 0.53 -6.69
N TYR A 156 2.18 1.39 -6.17
CA TYR A 156 2.56 2.67 -5.59
C TYR A 156 3.24 2.48 -4.24
N VAL A 157 4.41 3.09 -4.07
CA VAL A 157 5.12 3.21 -2.78
C VAL A 157 5.53 4.66 -2.60
N TYR A 158 5.13 5.30 -1.51
CA TYR A 158 5.54 6.67 -1.22
C TYR A 158 7.07 6.75 -1.08
N GLY A 159 7.71 7.68 -1.80
CA GLY A 159 9.16 7.78 -1.88
C GLY A 159 9.82 6.69 -2.73
N GLY A 160 9.06 5.85 -3.41
CA GLY A 160 9.57 4.77 -4.25
C GLY A 160 10.04 5.26 -5.63
N ALA A 161 11.21 4.79 -6.07
CA ALA A 161 11.82 5.13 -7.34
C ALA A 161 12.48 3.91 -8.03
N THR A 162 11.88 2.73 -7.87
CA THR A 162 12.32 1.47 -8.51
C THR A 162 11.11 0.61 -8.86
N PRO A 163 11.25 -0.42 -9.72
CA PRO A 163 10.19 -1.37 -10.01
C PRO A 163 9.67 -2.18 -8.80
N ALA A 164 10.31 -2.08 -7.64
CA ALA A 164 9.76 -2.57 -6.39
C ALA A 164 8.54 -1.76 -5.92
N GLY A 165 8.44 -0.51 -6.35
CA GLY A 165 7.35 0.41 -6.12
C GLY A 165 7.73 1.83 -6.48
N PHE A 166 6.80 2.57 -7.05
CA PHE A 166 6.97 3.96 -7.46
C PHE A 166 6.00 4.88 -6.71
N ASP A 167 6.46 6.09 -6.38
CA ASP A 167 5.54 7.22 -6.28
C ASP A 167 5.45 7.95 -7.63
N CYS A 168 4.62 9.00 -7.71
CA CYS A 168 4.38 9.71 -8.97
C CYS A 168 5.67 10.23 -9.60
N SER A 169 6.45 11.03 -8.88
CA SER A 169 7.68 11.64 -9.37
C SER A 169 8.86 10.67 -9.43
N GLY A 170 8.92 9.67 -8.56
CA GLY A 170 9.92 8.61 -8.60
C GLY A 170 9.79 7.72 -9.83
N PHE A 171 8.56 7.50 -10.29
CA PHE A 171 8.28 6.79 -11.54
C PHE A 171 8.87 7.55 -12.75
N ILE A 172 8.59 8.84 -12.85
CA ILE A 172 9.13 9.69 -13.92
C ILE A 172 10.65 9.74 -13.85
N MET A 173 11.21 9.99 -12.66
CA MET A 173 12.65 10.04 -12.43
C MET A 173 13.35 8.75 -12.88
N TYR A 174 12.78 7.59 -12.55
CA TYR A 174 13.33 6.28 -12.91
C TYR A 174 13.32 6.04 -14.43
N VAL A 175 12.24 6.42 -15.09
CA VAL A 175 12.13 6.26 -16.56
C VAL A 175 13.11 7.16 -17.27
N TYR A 176 13.18 8.45 -16.91
CA TYR A 176 14.11 9.39 -17.55
C TYR A 176 15.59 9.08 -17.29
N ALA A 177 15.89 8.50 -16.12
CA ALA A 177 17.27 8.06 -15.82
C ALA A 177 17.77 7.01 -16.82
N GLN A 178 16.91 6.16 -17.37
CA GLN A 178 17.27 5.17 -18.38
C GLN A 178 17.74 5.80 -19.70
N PHE A 179 17.39 7.08 -19.91
CA PHE A 179 17.86 7.92 -21.03
C PHE A 179 19.02 8.85 -20.61
N GLY A 180 19.57 8.69 -19.40
CA GLY A 180 20.64 9.53 -18.88
C GLY A 180 20.19 10.92 -18.42
N ILE A 181 18.88 11.15 -18.28
CA ILE A 181 18.31 12.44 -17.86
C ILE A 181 18.01 12.39 -16.36
N SER A 182 18.71 13.25 -15.61
CA SER A 182 18.50 13.38 -14.17
C SER A 182 17.37 14.36 -13.89
N LEU A 183 16.32 13.89 -13.19
CA LEU A 183 15.20 14.71 -12.73
C LEU A 183 15.13 14.70 -11.20
N PRO A 184 14.62 15.76 -10.57
CA PRO A 184 14.39 15.77 -9.10
C PRO A 184 13.26 14.82 -8.74
N HIS A 185 13.30 14.22 -7.53
CA HIS A 185 12.22 13.41 -6.98
C HIS A 185 11.14 14.33 -6.37
N SER A 186 10.46 15.07 -7.21
CA SER A 186 9.43 16.06 -6.84
C SER A 186 8.64 16.48 -8.06
N SER A 187 7.31 16.41 -8.00
CA SER A 187 6.42 16.85 -9.08
C SER A 187 6.62 18.32 -9.45
N THR A 188 6.72 19.20 -8.45
CA THR A 188 7.02 20.63 -8.67
C THR A 188 8.40 20.83 -9.31
N GLY A 189 9.41 20.08 -8.84
CA GLY A 189 10.75 20.14 -9.38
C GLY A 189 10.81 19.66 -10.83
N GLN A 190 10.09 18.60 -11.17
CA GLN A 190 10.00 18.09 -12.54
C GLN A 190 9.24 19.06 -13.45
N GLY A 191 8.18 19.70 -12.94
CA GLY A 191 7.51 20.79 -13.64
C GLY A 191 8.39 21.99 -13.95
N ALA A 192 9.42 22.23 -13.14
CA ALA A 192 10.40 23.30 -13.35
C ALA A 192 11.61 22.87 -14.21
N ALA A 193 11.78 21.56 -14.43
CA ALA A 193 12.94 21.02 -15.17
C ALA A 193 12.78 21.05 -16.70
N GLY A 194 11.59 21.32 -17.21
CA GLY A 194 11.30 21.36 -18.65
C GLY A 194 10.63 22.65 -19.09
N THR A 195 10.19 22.66 -20.33
CA THR A 195 9.49 23.78 -20.95
C THR A 195 7.99 23.55 -20.93
N LYS A 196 7.22 24.53 -20.43
CA LYS A 196 5.75 24.52 -20.56
C LYS A 196 5.35 24.60 -22.01
N ILE A 197 4.44 23.73 -22.44
CA ILE A 197 3.87 23.73 -23.78
C ILE A 197 2.35 23.81 -23.72
N ALA A 198 1.72 24.15 -24.83
CA ALA A 198 0.27 24.15 -24.96
C ALA A 198 -0.27 22.70 -24.88
N ILE A 199 -1.49 22.54 -24.32
CA ILE A 199 -2.10 21.21 -24.16
C ILE A 199 -2.37 20.54 -25.51
N GLU A 200 -2.71 21.33 -26.52
CA GLU A 200 -2.93 20.90 -27.90
C GLU A 200 -1.67 20.34 -28.59
N ASP A 201 -0.48 20.77 -28.12
CA ASP A 201 0.82 20.30 -28.63
C ASP A 201 1.35 19.09 -27.85
N ALA A 202 0.62 18.63 -26.82
CA ALA A 202 1.04 17.54 -25.96
C ALA A 202 1.04 16.20 -26.72
N VAL A 203 2.14 15.47 -26.60
CA VAL A 203 2.29 14.12 -27.15
C VAL A 203 2.60 13.11 -26.04
N PRO A 204 2.33 11.81 -26.23
CA PRO A 204 2.72 10.79 -25.26
C PRO A 204 4.20 10.88 -24.90
N GLY A 205 4.50 10.90 -23.60
CA GLY A 205 5.85 11.09 -23.06
C GLY A 205 6.10 12.49 -22.48
N ASP A 206 5.32 13.51 -22.84
CA ASP A 206 5.31 14.77 -22.11
C ASP A 206 4.83 14.56 -20.67
N LEU A 207 5.14 15.48 -19.77
CA LEU A 207 4.71 15.40 -18.39
C LEU A 207 3.41 16.19 -18.15
N VAL A 208 2.46 15.57 -17.50
CA VAL A 208 1.29 16.22 -16.90
C VAL A 208 1.68 16.60 -15.49
N ILE A 209 1.61 17.89 -15.15
CA ILE A 209 1.94 18.43 -13.83
C ILE A 209 0.67 19.03 -13.23
N MET A 210 0.35 18.64 -12.00
CA MET A 210 -0.75 19.17 -11.20
C MET A 210 -0.30 19.35 -9.74
N ASP A 211 -1.13 19.95 -8.90
CA ASP A 211 -0.77 20.17 -7.50
C ASP A 211 -0.48 18.86 -6.78
N GLY A 212 0.75 18.74 -6.28
CA GLY A 212 1.23 17.57 -5.53
C GLY A 212 1.32 16.26 -6.32
N HIS A 213 1.13 16.28 -7.66
CA HIS A 213 1.13 15.07 -8.46
C HIS A 213 1.63 15.28 -9.89
N ASP A 214 2.13 14.21 -10.52
CA ASP A 214 2.57 14.20 -11.91
C ASP A 214 2.43 12.81 -12.56
N GLY A 215 2.66 12.77 -13.88
CA GLY A 215 2.64 11.57 -14.70
C GLY A 215 3.00 11.87 -16.14
N PHE A 216 3.10 10.84 -16.97
CA PHE A 216 3.30 10.99 -18.41
C PHE A 216 1.95 11.25 -19.10
N TYR A 217 1.89 12.20 -19.99
CA TYR A 217 0.75 12.35 -20.87
C TYR A 217 0.65 11.10 -21.77
N ALA A 218 -0.51 10.49 -21.79
CA ALA A 218 -0.75 9.23 -22.52
C ALA A 218 -1.58 9.43 -23.80
N GLY A 219 -1.82 10.69 -24.19
CA GLY A 219 -2.69 11.04 -25.31
C GLY A 219 -4.19 11.07 -24.91
N ASN A 220 -4.97 11.78 -25.70
CA ASN A 220 -6.45 11.84 -25.58
C ASN A 220 -6.94 12.20 -24.16
N GLY A 221 -6.24 13.10 -23.46
CA GLY A 221 -6.62 13.51 -22.11
C GLY A 221 -6.37 12.46 -21.03
N ASN A 222 -5.47 11.50 -21.26
CA ASN A 222 -5.10 10.48 -20.30
C ASN A 222 -3.69 10.73 -19.73
N ILE A 223 -3.47 10.16 -18.54
CA ILE A 223 -2.20 10.18 -17.82
C ILE A 223 -1.77 8.76 -17.46
N LEU A 224 -0.50 8.43 -17.69
CA LEU A 224 0.16 7.23 -17.15
C LEU A 224 0.95 7.64 -15.91
N HIS A 225 0.58 7.13 -14.75
CA HIS A 225 1.12 7.58 -13.47
C HIS A 225 1.11 6.48 -12.40
N ALA A 226 1.84 6.72 -11.30
CA ALA A 226 1.72 5.99 -10.05
C ALA A 226 0.79 6.80 -9.12
N PRO A 227 -0.49 6.38 -8.89
CA PRO A 227 -1.51 7.29 -8.34
C PRO A 227 -1.36 7.55 -6.83
N TYR A 228 -1.50 6.53 -5.99
CA TYR A 228 -1.44 6.62 -4.53
C TYR A 228 -1.39 5.23 -3.89
N THR A 229 -1.12 5.17 -2.59
CA THR A 229 -1.02 3.91 -1.81
C THR A 229 -2.23 3.00 -2.00
N GLY A 230 -1.97 1.74 -2.31
CA GLY A 230 -3.00 0.74 -2.59
C GLY A 230 -3.40 0.65 -4.07
N GLN A 231 -2.76 1.44 -4.93
CA GLN A 231 -2.93 1.38 -6.38
C GLN A 231 -1.60 1.04 -7.07
N SER A 232 -1.67 0.78 -8.37
CA SER A 232 -0.49 0.53 -9.19
C SER A 232 -0.42 1.50 -10.36
N VAL A 233 0.76 1.58 -10.99
CA VAL A 233 0.98 2.34 -12.22
C VAL A 233 -0.06 1.95 -13.27
N ARG A 234 -0.75 2.95 -13.80
CA ARG A 234 -1.82 2.75 -14.79
C ARG A 234 -2.06 3.97 -15.65
N ILE A 235 -2.77 3.76 -16.75
CA ILE A 235 -3.36 4.83 -17.55
C ILE A 235 -4.79 5.06 -17.07
N GLN A 236 -5.17 6.34 -16.91
CA GLN A 236 -6.53 6.77 -16.62
C GLN A 236 -6.79 8.17 -17.20
N PRO A 237 -8.06 8.62 -17.32
CA PRO A 237 -8.35 10.00 -17.68
C PRO A 237 -7.78 10.98 -16.65
N ILE A 238 -7.29 12.14 -17.13
CA ILE A 238 -6.93 13.27 -16.26
C ILE A 238 -8.23 13.77 -15.60
N TRP A 239 -8.22 13.84 -14.27
CA TRP A 239 -9.43 14.08 -13.42
C TRP A 239 -9.63 15.52 -12.99
N THR A 240 -8.76 16.41 -13.42
CA THR A 240 -8.82 17.86 -13.09
C THR A 240 -8.56 18.68 -14.35
N SER A 241 -9.06 19.90 -14.38
CA SER A 241 -8.69 20.90 -15.38
C SER A 241 -7.50 21.78 -14.93
N ASP A 242 -7.11 21.66 -13.66
CA ASP A 242 -5.97 22.41 -13.09
C ASP A 242 -4.69 21.58 -13.25
N TYR A 243 -4.14 21.59 -14.45
CA TYR A 243 -2.87 20.97 -14.81
C TYR A 243 -2.21 21.74 -15.96
N TYR A 244 -0.93 21.50 -16.15
CA TYR A 244 -0.19 21.98 -17.30
C TYR A 244 0.75 20.91 -17.84
N ILE A 245 1.15 21.08 -19.09
CA ILE A 245 2.06 20.13 -19.75
C ILE A 245 3.48 20.70 -19.77
N VAL A 246 4.44 19.81 -19.50
CA VAL A 246 5.86 20.14 -19.56
C VAL A 246 6.58 19.13 -20.45
N ARG A 247 7.41 19.64 -21.35
CA ARG A 247 8.30 18.83 -22.19
C ARG A 247 9.71 18.89 -21.66
N ILE A 248 10.29 17.72 -21.41
CA ILE A 248 11.69 17.57 -20.99
C ILE A 248 12.57 17.42 -22.24
N GLY A 249 13.75 18.01 -22.21
CA GLY A 249 14.78 17.79 -23.25
C GLY A 249 14.70 18.71 -24.49
N ILE A 250 13.99 19.85 -24.37
CA ILE A 250 13.98 20.92 -25.37
C ILE A 250 14.51 22.21 -24.78
#